data_d03729894ae1d6bd0cbc816d46ed8b23
#
_entry.id   d03729894ae1d6bd0cbc816d46ed8b23
#
_cell.length_a   1.000
_cell.length_b   1.000
_cell.length_c   1.000
_cell.angle_alpha   90.00
_cell.angle_beta   90.00
_cell.angle_gamma   90.00
#
_symmetry.space_group_name_H-M   'P 1'
#
loop_
_entity.id
_entity.type
_entity.pdbx_description
1 polymer ?
#
loop_
_entity_poly.entity_id
_entity_poly.type
_entity_poly.pdbx_seq_one_letter_code
_entity_poly.pdbx_strand_id
1 'polypeptide(L)'
;FHPRHVLSAVENMINKYSLMKEYFKSSRSSLIVRDGITMHKEDELLLDKIIKFIEDNIDDESMNPDSLADFIGVSKAGLYRKLKELTEKTPSEFVRTIRLEYAAGLLKTTKLTVTEIMYKSGFSNKSYFYREFAKLYNTSPKEYRSGQTEEKDT
;
A
#
# COMPACT_ATOMS: atom_id res chain seq x y z
N PHE A 1 -23.90 -7.15 -12.75
CA PHE A 1 -23.27 -6.10 -11.97
C PHE A 1 -24.26 -5.48 -11.00
N HIS A 2 -24.04 -5.64 -9.72
CA HIS A 2 -24.98 -5.20 -8.68
C HIS A 2 -24.51 -3.87 -8.08
N PRO A 3 -25.35 -2.80 -8.04
CA PRO A 3 -24.96 -1.50 -7.51
C PRO A 3 -24.42 -1.53 -6.08
N ARG A 4 -24.94 -2.43 -5.24
CA ARG A 4 -24.48 -2.61 -3.86
C ARG A 4 -23.04 -3.11 -3.80
N HIS A 5 -22.63 -3.93 -4.76
CA HIS A 5 -21.26 -4.43 -4.84
C HIS A 5 -20.27 -3.30 -5.15
N VAL A 6 -20.67 -2.37 -5.99
CA VAL A 6 -19.84 -1.22 -6.34
C VAL A 6 -19.68 -0.30 -5.14
N LEU A 7 -20.77 -0.01 -4.42
CA LEU A 7 -20.74 0.84 -3.24
C LEU A 7 -19.89 0.22 -2.13
N SER A 8 -20.03 -1.08 -1.89
CA SER A 8 -19.22 -1.79 -0.89
C SER A 8 -17.73 -1.79 -1.25
N ALA A 9 -17.41 -1.97 -2.53
CA ALA A 9 -16.03 -1.95 -3.00
C ALA A 9 -15.42 -0.55 -2.83
N VAL A 10 -16.17 0.50 -3.17
CA VAL A 10 -15.74 1.90 -3.01
C VAL A 10 -15.57 2.23 -1.54
N GLU A 11 -16.50 1.85 -0.68
CA GLU A 11 -16.39 2.06 0.77
C GLU A 11 -15.20 1.33 1.34
N ASN A 12 -14.93 0.09 0.94
CA ASN A 12 -13.78 -0.67 1.37
C ASN A 12 -12.47 -0.02 0.92
N MET A 13 -12.44 0.51 -0.29
CA MET A 13 -11.27 1.25 -0.80
C MET A 13 -11.03 2.53 -0.01
N ILE A 14 -12.09 3.28 0.30
CA ILE A 14 -11.99 4.51 1.09
C ILE A 14 -11.51 4.20 2.50
N ASN A 15 -12.06 3.19 3.15
CA ASN A 15 -11.64 2.77 4.48
C ASN A 15 -10.20 2.32 4.50
N LYS A 16 -9.80 1.59 3.47
CA LYS A 16 -8.42 1.14 3.35
C LYS A 16 -7.45 2.28 3.11
N TYR A 17 -7.81 3.23 2.26
CA TYR A 17 -7.03 4.44 2.05
C TYR A 17 -6.83 5.19 3.36
N SER A 18 -7.90 5.33 4.15
CA SER A 18 -7.84 5.98 5.46
C SER A 18 -6.91 5.25 6.41
N LEU A 19 -6.97 3.91 6.46
CA LEU A 19 -6.11 3.08 7.31
C LEU A 19 -4.64 3.20 6.90
N MET A 20 -4.36 3.16 5.60
CA MET A 20 -3.00 3.35 5.10
C MET A 20 -2.48 4.73 5.41
N LYS A 21 -3.32 5.75 5.26
CA LYS A 21 -2.97 7.13 5.57
C LYS A 21 -2.61 7.28 7.05
N GLU A 22 -3.37 6.65 7.94
CA GLU A 22 -3.08 6.63 9.37
C GLU A 22 -1.79 5.89 9.68
N TYR A 23 -1.57 4.74 9.04
CA TYR A 23 -0.35 3.96 9.19
C TYR A 23 0.87 4.79 8.82
N PHE A 24 0.84 5.44 7.67
CA PHE A 24 1.96 6.27 7.22
C PHE A 24 2.12 7.53 8.06
N LYS A 25 1.04 8.10 8.56
CA LYS A 25 1.12 9.20 9.52
C LYS A 25 1.78 8.77 10.82
N SER A 26 1.41 7.60 11.32
CA SER A 26 2.00 7.03 12.53
C SER A 26 3.49 6.75 12.33
N SER A 27 3.85 6.16 11.18
CA SER A 27 5.24 5.90 10.82
C SER A 27 6.04 7.18 10.68
N ARG A 28 5.45 8.20 10.05
CA ARG A 28 6.05 9.51 9.92
C ARG A 28 6.24 10.19 11.28
N SER A 29 5.24 10.07 12.15
CA SER A 29 5.33 10.61 13.51
C SER A 29 6.47 9.98 14.28
N SER A 30 6.65 8.67 14.14
CA SER A 30 7.77 7.95 14.74
C SER A 30 9.13 8.46 14.21
N LEU A 31 9.20 8.67 12.90
CA LEU A 31 10.40 9.22 12.27
C LEU A 31 10.67 10.65 12.72
N ILE A 32 9.63 11.47 12.80
CA ILE A 32 9.73 12.86 13.25
C ILE A 32 10.20 12.93 14.69
N VAL A 33 9.64 12.08 15.55
CA VAL A 33 10.03 12.04 16.96
C VAL A 33 11.49 11.57 17.10
N ARG A 34 11.89 10.58 16.28
CA ARG A 34 13.25 10.06 16.29
C ARG A 34 14.28 11.12 15.87
N ASP A 35 13.96 11.90 14.85
CA ASP A 35 14.87 12.89 14.28
C ASP A 35 14.64 14.31 14.82
N GLY A 36 13.57 14.52 15.58
CA GLY A 36 13.25 15.83 16.13
C GLY A 36 12.83 16.88 15.10
N ILE A 37 12.48 16.44 13.89
CA ILE A 37 12.11 17.30 12.78
C ILE A 37 10.62 17.21 12.53
N THR A 38 9.94 18.38 12.46
CA THR A 38 8.52 18.44 12.09
C THR A 38 8.41 18.34 10.57
N MET A 39 7.59 17.42 10.07
CA MET A 39 7.35 17.28 8.64
C MET A 39 6.65 18.53 8.10
N HIS A 40 7.17 19.08 7.02
CA HIS A 40 6.52 20.22 6.37
C HIS A 40 5.20 19.76 5.74
N LYS A 41 4.22 20.66 5.79
CA LYS A 41 2.90 20.43 5.20
C LYS A 41 2.98 20.06 3.71
N GLU A 42 3.94 20.64 3.01
CA GLU A 42 4.18 20.35 1.59
C GLU A 42 4.59 18.88 1.37
N ASP A 43 5.41 18.33 2.26
CA ASP A 43 5.83 16.93 2.21
C ASP A 43 4.66 16.00 2.51
N GLU A 44 3.81 16.37 3.43
CA GLU A 44 2.58 15.65 3.75
C GLU A 44 1.65 15.58 2.55
N LEU A 45 1.44 16.72 1.89
CA LEU A 45 0.62 16.81 0.67
C LEU A 45 1.22 16.00 -0.46
N LEU A 46 2.53 16.02 -0.59
CA LEU A 46 3.24 15.24 -1.61
C LEU A 46 3.05 13.74 -1.38
N LEU A 47 3.21 13.27 -0.15
CA LEU A 47 2.98 11.86 0.19
C LEU A 47 1.54 11.44 -0.08
N ASP A 48 0.57 12.26 0.30
CA ASP A 48 -0.85 11.99 0.04
C ASP A 48 -1.12 11.85 -1.46
N LYS A 49 -0.51 12.71 -2.26
CA LYS A 49 -0.64 12.67 -3.72
C LYS A 49 -0.02 11.39 -4.31
N ILE A 50 1.14 10.99 -3.81
CA ILE A 50 1.82 9.76 -4.22
C ILE A 50 0.98 8.54 -3.88
N ILE A 51 0.49 8.45 -2.66
CA ILE A 51 -0.34 7.33 -2.20
C ILE A 51 -1.60 7.23 -3.03
N LYS A 52 -2.28 8.34 -3.26
CA LYS A 52 -3.49 8.37 -4.06
C LYS A 52 -3.23 7.88 -5.49
N PHE A 53 -2.15 8.33 -6.11
CA PHE A 53 -1.80 7.88 -7.46
C PHE A 53 -1.57 6.37 -7.51
N ILE A 54 -0.86 5.84 -6.52
CA ILE A 54 -0.59 4.40 -6.45
C ILE A 54 -1.90 3.62 -6.26
N GLU A 55 -2.78 4.08 -5.38
CA GLU A 55 -4.06 3.40 -5.14
C GLU A 55 -5.00 3.47 -6.34
N ASP A 56 -5.05 4.59 -7.04
CA ASP A 56 -5.87 4.74 -8.23
C ASP A 56 -5.41 3.82 -9.37
N ASN A 57 -4.15 3.40 -9.35
CA ASN A 57 -3.54 2.54 -10.37
C ASN A 57 -3.06 1.21 -9.78
N ILE A 58 -3.64 0.77 -8.67
CA ILE A 58 -3.14 -0.35 -7.88
C ILE A 58 -3.07 -1.67 -8.66
N ASP A 59 -4.04 -1.90 -9.55
CA ASP A 59 -4.13 -3.12 -10.37
C ASP A 59 -3.36 -3.01 -11.69
N ASP A 60 -2.77 -1.87 -11.98
CA ASP A 60 -2.01 -1.64 -13.20
C ASP A 60 -0.56 -2.06 -13.00
N GLU A 61 -0.18 -3.20 -13.57
CA GLU A 61 1.19 -3.70 -13.52
C GLU A 61 2.21 -2.77 -14.17
N SER A 62 1.76 -1.96 -15.14
CA SER A 62 2.64 -1.03 -15.84
C SER A 62 3.00 0.19 -15.01
N MET A 63 2.28 0.44 -13.92
CA MET A 63 2.60 1.53 -13.01
C MET A 63 3.92 1.23 -12.30
N ASN A 64 4.86 2.13 -12.42
CA ASN A 64 6.21 1.98 -11.91
C ASN A 64 6.72 3.31 -11.38
N PRO A 65 7.92 3.35 -10.76
CA PRO A 65 8.48 4.60 -10.24
C PRO A 65 8.62 5.70 -11.28
N ASP A 66 8.85 5.35 -12.56
CA ASP A 66 8.99 6.33 -13.62
C ASP A 66 7.67 7.04 -13.90
N SER A 67 6.57 6.27 -14.01
CA SER A 67 5.24 6.85 -14.21
C SER A 67 4.80 7.66 -13.00
N LEU A 68 5.19 7.26 -11.80
CA LEU A 68 4.92 8.01 -10.59
C LEU A 68 5.68 9.35 -10.60
N ALA A 69 6.96 9.35 -10.95
CA ALA A 69 7.77 10.57 -11.04
C ALA A 69 7.18 11.54 -12.06
N ASP A 70 6.77 11.02 -13.23
CA ASP A 70 6.14 11.82 -14.28
C ASP A 70 4.84 12.46 -13.81
N PHE A 71 4.00 11.69 -13.12
CA PHE A 71 2.73 12.21 -12.58
C PHE A 71 2.97 13.32 -11.55
N ILE A 72 3.93 13.14 -10.65
CA ILE A 72 4.26 14.11 -9.61
C ILE A 72 4.96 15.33 -10.22
N GLY A 73 5.62 15.18 -11.37
CA GLY A 73 6.34 16.27 -12.01
C GLY A 73 7.75 16.48 -11.48
N VAL A 74 8.40 15.40 -11.04
CA VAL A 74 9.77 15.44 -10.52
C VAL A 74 10.64 14.44 -11.29
N SER A 75 11.96 14.58 -11.17
CA SER A 75 12.88 13.60 -11.74
C SER A 75 12.86 12.31 -10.93
N LYS A 76 13.29 11.20 -11.54
CA LYS A 76 13.45 9.92 -10.84
C LYS A 76 14.34 10.06 -9.61
N ALA A 77 15.46 10.77 -9.76
CA ALA A 77 16.40 11.00 -8.66
C ALA A 77 15.76 11.83 -7.55
N GLY A 78 14.97 12.82 -7.91
CA GLY A 78 14.23 13.65 -6.95
C GLY A 78 13.20 12.85 -6.18
N LEU A 79 12.44 12.01 -6.87
CA LEU A 79 11.46 11.13 -6.23
C LEU A 79 12.13 10.14 -5.29
N TYR A 80 13.22 9.50 -5.76
CA TYR A 80 14.00 8.55 -4.94
C TYR A 80 14.46 9.21 -3.64
N ARG A 81 15.11 10.34 -3.74
CA ARG A 81 15.65 11.07 -2.60
C ARG A 81 14.57 11.49 -1.63
N LYS A 82 13.45 12.01 -2.14
CA LYS A 82 12.35 12.50 -1.32
C LYS A 82 11.65 11.35 -0.57
N LEU A 83 11.33 10.27 -1.26
CA LEU A 83 10.71 9.10 -0.63
C LEU A 83 11.65 8.44 0.39
N LYS A 84 12.93 8.34 0.05
CA LYS A 84 13.92 7.78 0.97
C LYS A 84 14.04 8.62 2.25
N GLU A 85 14.01 9.94 2.10
CA GLU A 85 14.02 10.88 3.23
C GLU A 85 12.77 10.76 4.09
N LEU A 86 11.59 10.70 3.48
CA LEU A 86 10.32 10.73 4.19
C LEU A 86 9.88 9.36 4.73
N THR A 87 10.22 8.27 4.06
CA THR A 87 9.68 6.92 4.38
C THR A 87 10.77 5.88 4.62
N GLU A 88 12.03 6.19 4.39
CA GLU A 88 13.15 5.27 4.41
C GLU A 88 13.08 4.17 3.34
N LYS A 89 12.16 4.30 2.39
CA LYS A 89 11.93 3.35 1.31
C LYS A 89 12.25 3.96 -0.04
N THR A 90 12.75 3.13 -0.96
CA THR A 90 12.86 3.52 -2.36
C THR A 90 11.46 3.59 -2.98
N PRO A 91 11.28 4.29 -4.12
CA PRO A 91 9.98 4.29 -4.80
C PRO A 91 9.45 2.89 -5.11
N SER A 92 10.30 1.97 -5.56
CA SER A 92 9.89 0.58 -5.83
C SER A 92 9.42 -0.13 -4.57
N GLU A 93 10.15 0.02 -3.48
CA GLU A 93 9.77 -0.56 -2.18
C GLU A 93 8.47 0.05 -1.67
N PHE A 94 8.30 1.36 -1.84
CA PHE A 94 7.10 2.06 -1.39
C PHE A 94 5.86 1.59 -2.14
N VAL A 95 5.93 1.50 -3.47
CA VAL A 95 4.84 0.98 -4.31
C VAL A 95 4.50 -0.45 -3.91
N ARG A 96 5.52 -1.29 -3.76
CA ARG A 96 5.33 -2.70 -3.38
C ARG A 96 4.66 -2.82 -2.01
N THR A 97 5.08 -2.02 -1.04
CA THR A 97 4.49 -2.04 0.30
C THR A 97 3.00 -1.66 0.25
N ILE A 98 2.63 -0.63 -0.49
CA ILE A 98 1.23 -0.22 -0.64
C ILE A 98 0.41 -1.33 -1.29
N ARG A 99 0.94 -1.96 -2.34
CA ARG A 99 0.27 -3.08 -3.00
C ARG A 99 0.06 -4.27 -2.06
N LEU A 100 1.05 -4.60 -1.24
CA LEU A 100 0.94 -5.69 -0.27
C LEU A 100 -0.06 -5.38 0.84
N GLU A 101 -0.09 -4.14 1.30
CA GLU A 101 -1.06 -3.71 2.31
C GLU A 101 -2.49 -3.73 1.75
N TYR A 102 -2.66 -3.36 0.49
CA TYR A 102 -3.93 -3.47 -0.21
C TYR A 102 -4.37 -4.93 -0.28
N ALA A 103 -3.47 -5.83 -0.66
CA ALA A 103 -3.74 -7.26 -0.69
C ALA A 103 -4.14 -7.79 0.69
N ALA A 104 -3.41 -7.41 1.73
CA ALA A 104 -3.72 -7.81 3.10
C ALA A 104 -5.12 -7.36 3.54
N GLY A 105 -5.50 -6.14 3.16
CA GLY A 105 -6.84 -5.63 3.42
C GLY A 105 -7.92 -6.45 2.73
N LEU A 106 -7.70 -6.83 1.47
CA LEU A 106 -8.63 -7.67 0.72
C LEU A 106 -8.76 -9.06 1.34
N LEU A 107 -7.67 -9.61 1.87
CA LEU A 107 -7.70 -10.91 2.55
C LEU A 107 -8.61 -10.87 3.78
N LYS A 108 -8.65 -9.75 4.48
CA LYS A 108 -9.47 -9.55 5.68
C LYS A 108 -10.93 -9.23 5.37
N THR A 109 -11.20 -8.50 4.31
CA THR A 109 -12.50 -7.88 4.05
C THR A 109 -13.30 -8.54 2.95
N THR A 110 -12.72 -9.46 2.19
CA THR A 110 -13.37 -10.11 1.06
C THR A 110 -13.23 -11.62 1.11
N LYS A 111 -14.02 -12.32 0.29
CA LYS A 111 -13.93 -13.77 0.07
C LYS A 111 -13.23 -14.11 -1.24
N LEU A 112 -12.58 -13.11 -1.86
CA LEU A 112 -11.82 -13.33 -3.08
C LEU A 112 -10.70 -14.35 -2.86
N THR A 113 -10.38 -15.11 -3.89
CA THR A 113 -9.26 -16.05 -3.83
C THR A 113 -7.94 -15.29 -3.71
N VAL A 114 -6.92 -15.95 -3.18
CA VAL A 114 -5.58 -15.34 -3.09
C VAL A 114 -5.08 -14.92 -4.48
N THR A 115 -5.35 -15.74 -5.50
CA THR A 115 -4.96 -15.41 -6.88
C THR A 115 -5.66 -14.15 -7.39
N GLU A 116 -6.95 -14.02 -7.14
CA GLU A 116 -7.70 -12.82 -7.52
C GLU A 116 -7.16 -11.58 -6.80
N ILE A 117 -6.87 -11.71 -5.51
CA ILE A 117 -6.30 -10.62 -4.70
C ILE A 117 -4.92 -10.22 -5.23
N MET A 118 -4.10 -11.20 -5.59
CA MET A 118 -2.79 -10.95 -6.18
C MET A 118 -2.91 -10.04 -7.41
N TYR A 119 -3.77 -10.41 -8.37
CA TYR A 119 -3.96 -9.62 -9.59
C TYR A 119 -4.56 -8.25 -9.29
N LYS A 120 -5.54 -8.16 -8.40
CA LYS A 120 -6.15 -6.88 -8.03
C LYS A 120 -5.17 -5.94 -7.33
N SER A 121 -4.15 -6.50 -6.72
CA SER A 121 -3.10 -5.73 -6.05
C SER A 121 -1.92 -5.38 -6.96
N GLY A 122 -2.00 -5.73 -8.24
CA GLY A 122 -0.99 -5.39 -9.23
C GLY A 122 0.18 -6.36 -9.34
N PHE A 123 0.05 -7.56 -8.81
CA PHE A 123 1.06 -8.60 -8.93
C PHE A 123 0.65 -9.62 -9.99
N SER A 124 1.61 -10.09 -10.78
CA SER A 124 1.39 -11.12 -11.79
C SER A 124 2.18 -12.39 -11.54
N ASN A 125 3.21 -12.33 -10.69
CA ASN A 125 4.05 -13.48 -10.37
C ASN A 125 3.72 -13.98 -8.97
N LYS A 126 3.18 -15.20 -8.89
CA LYS A 126 2.74 -15.79 -7.63
C LYS A 126 3.88 -16.00 -6.64
N SER A 127 5.00 -16.52 -7.10
CA SER A 127 6.16 -16.75 -6.24
C SER A 127 6.71 -15.46 -5.65
N TYR A 128 6.78 -14.43 -6.46
CA TYR A 128 7.21 -13.10 -6.03
C TYR A 128 6.24 -12.50 -5.01
N PHE A 129 4.93 -12.58 -5.29
CA PHE A 129 3.90 -12.09 -4.39
C PHE A 129 3.97 -12.76 -3.03
N TYR A 130 4.04 -14.10 -3.01
CA TYR A 130 4.10 -14.87 -1.76
C TYR A 130 5.36 -14.55 -0.96
N ARG A 131 6.50 -14.45 -1.64
CA ARG A 131 7.77 -14.11 -1.00
C ARG A 131 7.75 -12.73 -0.36
N GLU A 132 7.29 -11.72 -1.10
CA GLU A 132 7.25 -10.34 -0.61
C GLU A 132 6.19 -10.16 0.47
N PHE A 133 5.07 -10.86 0.36
CA PHE A 133 4.05 -10.85 1.40
C PHE A 133 4.59 -11.44 2.71
N ALA A 134 5.29 -12.57 2.63
CA ALA A 134 5.88 -13.21 3.79
C ALA A 134 6.95 -12.35 4.46
N LYS A 135 7.72 -11.60 3.68
CA LYS A 135 8.71 -10.66 4.23
C LYS A 135 8.05 -9.56 5.05
N LEU A 136 6.90 -9.07 4.61
CA LEU A 136 6.22 -7.97 5.28
C LEU A 136 5.40 -8.44 6.49
N TYR A 137 4.72 -9.56 6.38
CA TYR A 137 3.76 -10.03 7.39
C TYR A 137 4.21 -11.28 8.15
N ASN A 138 5.37 -11.85 7.81
CA ASN A 138 5.93 -13.08 8.42
C ASN A 138 5.02 -14.30 8.30
N THR A 139 4.14 -14.33 7.31
CA THR A 139 3.21 -15.42 7.08
C THR A 139 2.77 -15.43 5.61
N SER A 140 2.19 -16.54 5.15
CA SER A 140 1.64 -16.60 3.80
C SER A 140 0.30 -15.85 3.73
N PRO A 141 -0.15 -15.44 2.54
CA PRO A 141 -1.47 -14.82 2.40
C PRO A 141 -2.60 -15.67 2.95
N LYS A 142 -2.55 -16.97 2.71
CA LYS A 142 -3.57 -17.91 3.19
C LYS A 142 -3.59 -17.98 4.72
N GLU A 143 -2.44 -18.11 5.34
CA GLU A 143 -2.31 -18.15 6.80
C GLU A 143 -2.68 -16.81 7.43
N TYR A 144 -2.35 -15.72 6.79
CA TYR A 144 -2.72 -14.39 7.24
C TYR A 144 -4.24 -14.25 7.34
N ARG A 145 -4.97 -14.74 6.33
CA ARG A 145 -6.44 -14.75 6.34
C ARG A 145 -6.99 -15.61 7.48
N SER A 146 -6.42 -16.80 7.67
CA SER A 146 -6.85 -17.75 8.70
C SER A 146 -6.44 -17.31 10.11
N GLY A 147 -5.23 -16.81 10.28
CA GLY A 147 -4.68 -16.38 11.56
C GLY A 147 -5.47 -15.27 12.22
N GLN A 148 -6.11 -14.44 11.43
CA GLN A 148 -6.99 -13.38 11.93
C GLN A 148 -8.28 -13.91 12.54
N THR A 149 -8.69 -15.11 12.17
CA THR A 149 -9.86 -15.76 12.74
C THR A 149 -9.51 -16.38 14.09
N GLU A 150 -8.30 -16.86 14.26
CA GLU A 150 -7.82 -17.47 15.50
C GLU A 150 -7.59 -16.43 16.61
N GLU A 151 -7.09 -15.25 16.27
CA GLU A 151 -6.89 -14.17 17.25
C GLU A 151 -8.19 -13.62 17.82
N LYS A 152 -9.31 -13.79 17.14
CA LYS A 152 -10.61 -13.34 17.61
C LYS A 152 -11.29 -14.32 18.56
N ASP A 153 -10.87 -15.58 18.56
CA ASP A 153 -11.45 -16.65 19.37
C ASP A 153 -10.69 -16.85 20.67
N THR A 154 -9.59 -16.15 20.86
CA THR A 154 -8.82 -16.14 22.11
C THR A 154 -8.99 -14.84 22.87
#